data_4c1f225bca503c12b55d149637335a51
#
_entry.id   4c1f225bca503c12b55d149637335a51
#
_cell.length_a   1.000
_cell.length_b   1.000
_cell.length_c   1.000
_cell.angle_alpha   90.00
_cell.angle_beta   90.00
_cell.angle_gamma   90.00
#
_symmetry.space_group_name_H-M   'P 1'
#
loop_
_entity.id
_entity.type
_entity.pdbx_description
1 polymer ?
#
loop_
_entity_poly.entity_id
_entity_poly.type
_entity_poly.pdbx_seq_one_letter_code
_entity_poly.pdbx_strand_id
1 'polypeptide(L)'
;MQSADAGLQVERAVIRPREPPPRQLNWRGWRRVPLFALGLTLPSTAAFGALVLVGRLDPFDALIAAALSAALLVLFVAPLALSLWAVRAAIETIGPSAEPGAEAAATRGLGKLTNTAGGLWQAVVRLARAWRERCSRAEARLAAADAVFAAIPDPQILLDSQRRVIRANPAAAEFVGSVSEANDLATSLRNPAVLAAADAVLAGGPARVVDFTLSVPVERVLQARIAWVEGAQSEGVAAILTLHDITALKLAEQMRADFVANAGHELKTPLASLVGFIETLLGAARDDPAARERFLGIMRAEAGRMTRLVDDLLSLSRIELNEHVAPTRRVAVGPLIEQVADALELRAGDRGMRLVLELPEDLPEVYGDEDELAQVLQNLIDNAIKYGRPQTDITVAASLAERVSATASWVRISVTDRGDGIPSEHLPRLTERFYRVDTARSRELGGTGLGLAIVKHILNRHRGRLEIASTLGTGSTFTIWLRAGATDQSPLS
;
A
#
# COMPACT_ATOMS: atom_id res chain seq x y z
N MET A 1 -38.70 -22.97 5.55
CA MET A 1 -37.86 -23.89 4.77
C MET A 1 -36.47 -23.19 4.73
N GLN A 2 -35.64 -23.30 5.66
CA GLN A 2 -34.72 -24.35 6.17
C GLN A 2 -33.79 -24.85 5.07
N SER A 3 -32.50 -24.71 5.41
CA SER A 3 -31.27 -25.32 4.92
C SER A 3 -30.54 -24.52 3.82
N ALA A 4 -29.20 -24.32 3.88
CA ALA A 4 -28.20 -24.88 4.77
C ALA A 4 -26.94 -23.99 4.69
N ASP A 5 -26.50 -23.58 5.84
CA ASP A 5 -25.15 -23.08 6.09
C ASP A 5 -24.21 -24.30 6.15
N ALA A 6 -23.29 -24.42 5.21
CA ALA A 6 -22.22 -25.41 5.26
C ALA A 6 -20.87 -24.66 5.30
N GLY A 7 -20.46 -24.31 6.50
CA GLY A 7 -19.12 -23.83 6.81
C GLY A 7 -18.07 -24.92 6.59
N LEU A 8 -17.23 -24.75 5.60
CA LEU A 8 -15.99 -25.50 5.40
C LEU A 8 -14.96 -25.03 6.44
N GLN A 9 -14.95 -25.65 7.62
CA GLN A 9 -13.80 -25.64 8.50
C GLN A 9 -12.71 -26.53 7.89
N VAL A 10 -11.71 -25.88 7.30
CA VAL A 10 -10.44 -26.55 6.98
C VAL A 10 -9.68 -26.77 8.28
N GLU A 11 -9.82 -27.96 8.84
CA GLU A 11 -9.07 -28.46 9.97
C GLU A 11 -7.59 -28.59 9.56
N ARG A 12 -6.78 -27.61 9.99
CA ARG A 12 -5.32 -27.68 9.87
C ARG A 12 -4.87 -28.85 10.74
N ALA A 13 -4.61 -29.99 10.13
CA ALA A 13 -3.92 -31.10 10.75
C ALA A 13 -2.51 -30.62 11.15
N VAL A 14 -2.36 -30.21 12.41
CA VAL A 14 -1.07 -30.02 13.04
C VAL A 14 -0.44 -31.39 13.16
N ILE A 15 0.46 -31.73 12.25
CA ILE A 15 1.33 -32.91 12.35
C ILE A 15 2.20 -32.68 13.57
N ARG A 16 1.79 -33.19 14.72
CA ARG A 16 2.64 -33.28 15.91
C ARG A 16 3.77 -34.26 15.57
N PRO A 17 5.05 -33.86 15.68
CA PRO A 17 6.14 -34.81 15.55
C PRO A 17 5.95 -35.89 16.63
N ARG A 18 5.99 -37.17 16.23
CA ARG A 18 5.95 -38.30 17.16
C ARG A 18 7.08 -38.13 18.15
N GLU A 19 6.73 -37.99 19.42
CA GLU A 19 7.71 -38.02 20.51
C GLU A 19 8.49 -39.35 20.46
N PRO A 20 9.84 -39.29 20.43
CA PRO A 20 10.63 -40.48 20.57
C PRO A 20 10.36 -41.07 21.97
N PRO A 21 10.23 -42.41 22.12
CA PRO A 21 9.97 -43.04 23.40
C PRO A 21 11.09 -42.67 24.38
N PRO A 22 10.77 -42.49 25.70
CA PRO A 22 11.76 -42.13 26.71
C PRO A 22 12.89 -43.17 26.68
N ARG A 23 14.10 -42.70 26.31
CA ARG A 23 15.30 -43.54 26.32
C ARG A 23 15.55 -43.98 27.76
N GLN A 24 15.24 -45.24 28.05
CA GLN A 24 15.58 -45.89 29.31
C GLN A 24 17.10 -45.75 29.54
N LEU A 25 17.47 -45.17 30.68
CA LEU A 25 18.86 -45.06 31.13
C LEU A 25 19.54 -46.43 31.00
N ASN A 26 20.50 -46.52 30.11
CA ASN A 26 21.18 -47.79 29.84
C ASN A 26 22.16 -48.14 30.98
N TRP A 27 21.68 -48.81 32.00
CA TRP A 27 22.41 -49.26 33.17
C TRP A 27 23.60 -50.23 32.81
N ARG A 28 23.76 -50.60 31.56
CA ARG A 28 24.85 -51.48 31.13
C ARG A 28 26.25 -50.85 31.26
N GLY A 29 26.37 -49.52 31.38
CA GLY A 29 27.64 -48.81 31.57
C GLY A 29 28.26 -49.04 32.97
N TRP A 30 27.42 -49.24 33.99
CA TRP A 30 27.87 -49.42 35.37
C TRP A 30 28.72 -50.71 35.59
N ARG A 31 28.47 -51.78 34.81
CA ARG A 31 29.21 -53.03 34.86
C ARG A 31 30.66 -52.89 34.34
N ARG A 32 31.00 -51.87 33.62
CA ARG A 32 32.35 -51.65 33.05
C ARG A 32 33.27 -50.85 33.98
N VAL A 33 32.77 -50.08 34.92
CA VAL A 33 33.59 -49.26 35.84
C VAL A 33 34.45 -50.16 36.76
N PRO A 34 33.95 -51.23 37.38
CA PRO A 34 34.78 -52.12 38.18
C PRO A 34 35.80 -52.91 37.33
N LEU A 35 35.44 -53.24 36.05
CA LEU A 35 36.38 -53.88 35.11
C LEU A 35 37.51 -52.94 34.71
N PHE A 36 37.26 -51.66 34.57
CA PHE A 36 38.29 -50.66 34.27
C PHE A 36 39.19 -50.40 35.47
N ALA A 37 38.63 -50.34 36.65
CA ALA A 37 39.39 -50.22 37.90
C ALA A 37 40.24 -51.46 38.13
N LEU A 38 39.69 -52.65 37.88
CA LEU A 38 40.44 -53.91 37.98
C LEU A 38 41.58 -53.96 36.94
N GLY A 39 41.40 -53.50 35.72
CA GLY A 39 42.43 -53.39 34.71
C GLY A 39 43.59 -52.48 35.10
N LEU A 40 43.33 -51.41 35.82
CA LEU A 40 44.36 -50.48 36.32
C LEU A 40 45.16 -51.02 37.53
N THR A 41 44.68 -52.06 38.18
CA THR A 41 45.42 -52.74 39.25
C THR A 41 46.36 -53.82 38.73
N LEU A 42 46.20 -54.30 37.51
CA LEU A 42 47.02 -55.36 36.90
C LEU A 42 48.56 -55.08 36.91
N PRO A 43 49.03 -53.86 36.59
CA PRO A 43 50.47 -53.57 36.64
C PRO A 43 51.08 -53.66 38.04
N SER A 44 50.34 -53.19 39.06
CA SER A 44 50.81 -53.25 40.47
C SER A 44 50.78 -54.67 41.00
N THR A 45 49.72 -55.43 40.73
CA THR A 45 49.64 -56.84 41.13
C THR A 45 50.68 -57.70 40.40
N ALA A 46 50.98 -57.47 39.15
CA ALA A 46 52.07 -58.11 38.42
C ALA A 46 53.46 -57.78 38.99
N ALA A 47 53.68 -56.53 39.38
CA ALA A 47 54.91 -56.08 40.01
C ALA A 47 55.15 -56.73 41.37
N PHE A 48 54.09 -56.79 42.19
CA PHE A 48 54.17 -57.48 43.50
C PHE A 48 54.37 -59.00 43.33
N GLY A 49 53.71 -59.61 42.35
CA GLY A 49 53.90 -61.02 42.04
C GLY A 49 55.36 -61.36 41.56
N ALA A 50 55.93 -60.45 40.77
CA ALA A 50 57.37 -60.63 40.35
C ALA A 50 58.33 -60.47 41.54
N LEU A 51 58.06 -59.58 42.51
CA LEU A 51 58.91 -59.47 43.72
C LEU A 51 58.81 -60.67 44.63
N VAL A 52 57.71 -61.39 44.68
CA VAL A 52 57.54 -62.68 45.37
C VAL A 52 58.35 -63.75 44.67
N LEU A 53 58.29 -63.84 43.35
CA LEU A 53 59.06 -64.80 42.52
C LEU A 53 60.55 -64.65 42.69
N VAL A 54 61.05 -63.43 42.87
CA VAL A 54 62.45 -63.11 43.08
C VAL A 54 62.91 -63.33 44.56
N GLY A 55 61.96 -63.72 45.48
CA GLY A 55 62.25 -64.00 46.88
C GLY A 55 62.54 -62.73 47.68
N ARG A 56 62.12 -61.55 47.21
CA ARG A 56 62.30 -60.27 47.93
C ARG A 56 61.15 -59.82 48.74
N LEU A 57 59.96 -60.45 48.62
CA LEU A 57 58.74 -60.15 49.38
C LEU A 57 58.07 -61.47 49.87
N ASP A 58 57.60 -61.48 51.09
CA ASP A 58 56.81 -62.62 51.54
C ASP A 58 55.41 -62.60 50.82
N PRO A 59 54.91 -63.81 50.41
CA PRO A 59 53.61 -63.89 49.72
C PRO A 59 52.44 -63.17 50.41
N PHE A 60 52.48 -63.24 51.76
CA PHE A 60 51.45 -62.54 52.55
C PHE A 60 51.51 -61.06 52.52
N ASP A 61 52.73 -60.45 52.56
CA ASP A 61 52.95 -59.02 52.47
C ASP A 61 52.66 -58.51 51.07
N ALA A 62 52.96 -59.28 50.04
CA ALA A 62 52.59 -58.94 48.64
C ALA A 62 51.07 -58.88 48.41
N LEU A 63 50.32 -59.80 49.09
CA LEU A 63 48.87 -59.78 49.00
C LEU A 63 48.27 -58.54 49.71
N ILE A 64 48.82 -58.16 50.85
CA ILE A 64 48.41 -56.96 51.56
C ILE A 64 48.73 -55.71 50.72
N ALA A 65 49.93 -55.60 50.16
CA ALA A 65 50.30 -54.46 49.34
C ALA A 65 49.46 -54.35 48.06
N ALA A 66 49.12 -55.46 47.44
CA ALA A 66 48.22 -55.50 46.31
C ALA A 66 46.78 -55.09 46.69
N ALA A 67 46.29 -55.58 47.80
CA ALA A 67 44.97 -55.19 48.33
C ALA A 67 44.91 -53.67 48.68
N LEU A 68 45.99 -53.17 49.35
CA LEU A 68 46.10 -51.75 49.69
C LEU A 68 46.17 -50.86 48.44
N SER A 69 46.96 -51.27 47.43
CA SER A 69 47.06 -50.54 46.18
C SER A 69 45.75 -50.54 45.40
N ALA A 70 45.02 -51.64 45.38
CA ALA A 70 43.72 -51.77 44.80
C ALA A 70 42.68 -50.90 45.52
N ALA A 71 42.70 -50.93 46.85
CA ALA A 71 41.81 -50.07 47.69
C ALA A 71 42.08 -48.59 47.44
N LEU A 72 43.35 -48.16 47.40
CA LEU A 72 43.76 -46.79 47.10
C LEU A 72 43.31 -46.37 45.69
N LEU A 73 43.50 -47.25 44.70
CA LEU A 73 43.12 -46.98 43.31
C LEU A 73 41.60 -46.82 43.19
N VAL A 74 40.84 -47.69 43.86
CA VAL A 74 39.37 -47.61 43.92
C VAL A 74 38.94 -46.31 44.61
N LEU A 75 39.62 -45.94 45.71
CA LEU A 75 39.31 -44.74 46.47
C LEU A 75 39.51 -43.43 45.61
N PHE A 76 40.55 -43.39 44.78
CA PHE A 76 40.87 -42.21 43.98
C PHE A 76 40.23 -42.22 42.57
N VAL A 77 40.14 -43.35 41.89
CA VAL A 77 39.65 -43.43 40.51
C VAL A 77 38.13 -43.57 40.44
N ALA A 78 37.51 -44.28 41.37
CA ALA A 78 36.05 -44.45 41.33
C ALA A 78 35.26 -43.13 41.43
N PRO A 79 35.59 -42.20 42.32
CA PRO A 79 34.87 -40.94 42.38
C PRO A 79 35.10 -40.09 41.13
N LEU A 80 36.27 -40.13 40.50
CA LEU A 80 36.54 -39.46 39.25
C LEU A 80 35.77 -40.07 38.09
N ALA A 81 35.73 -41.39 37.99
CA ALA A 81 34.98 -42.10 36.95
C ALA A 81 33.47 -41.88 37.09
N LEU A 82 32.96 -41.91 38.32
CA LEU A 82 31.57 -41.61 38.62
C LEU A 82 31.20 -40.16 38.26
N SER A 83 32.10 -39.23 38.56
CA SER A 83 31.86 -37.81 38.25
C SER A 83 31.86 -37.55 36.72
N LEU A 84 32.77 -38.15 35.96
CA LEU A 84 32.81 -38.03 34.49
C LEU A 84 31.57 -38.71 33.86
N TRP A 85 31.16 -39.86 34.39
CA TRP A 85 29.94 -40.51 33.90
C TRP A 85 28.69 -39.72 34.20
N ALA A 86 28.59 -39.13 35.37
CA ALA A 86 27.45 -38.29 35.77
C ALA A 86 27.38 -37.02 34.92
N VAL A 87 28.52 -36.40 34.60
CA VAL A 87 28.58 -35.24 33.65
C VAL A 87 28.15 -35.65 32.23
N ARG A 88 28.61 -36.80 31.75
CA ARG A 88 28.20 -37.36 30.47
C ARG A 88 26.67 -37.61 30.40
N ALA A 89 26.12 -38.32 31.42
CA ALA A 89 24.70 -38.59 31.48
C ALA A 89 23.86 -37.30 31.55
N ALA A 90 24.36 -36.29 32.24
CA ALA A 90 23.70 -35.00 32.30
C ALA A 90 23.77 -34.24 30.96
N ILE A 91 24.89 -34.32 30.21
CA ILE A 91 25.01 -33.75 28.85
C ILE A 91 24.04 -34.44 27.87
N GLU A 92 23.91 -35.78 27.98
CA GLU A 92 22.97 -36.54 27.14
C GLU A 92 21.48 -36.22 27.44
N THR A 93 21.16 -35.82 28.69
CA THR A 93 19.80 -35.38 29.10
C THR A 93 19.49 -33.92 28.76
N ILE A 94 20.50 -33.08 28.54
CA ILE A 94 20.36 -31.65 28.18
C ILE A 94 20.47 -31.43 26.64
N GLY A 95 20.07 -32.39 25.85
CA GLY A 95 19.98 -32.23 24.39
C GLY A 95 19.11 -31.04 24.00
N PRO A 96 19.16 -30.59 22.70
CA PRO A 96 18.47 -29.40 22.23
C PRO A 96 16.95 -29.38 22.42
N SER A 97 16.37 -30.53 22.81
CA SER A 97 14.94 -30.72 23.08
C SER A 97 14.59 -30.91 24.54
N ALA A 98 15.48 -30.58 25.49
CA ALA A 98 15.23 -30.78 26.93
C ALA A 98 14.20 -29.78 27.50
N GLU A 99 13.19 -30.30 28.22
CA GLU A 99 12.16 -29.49 28.89
C GLU A 99 12.75 -28.49 29.90
N PRO A 100 12.09 -27.33 30.10
CA PRO A 100 12.44 -26.38 31.16
C PRO A 100 12.30 -27.03 32.53
N GLY A 101 13.38 -27.39 33.17
CA GLY A 101 13.39 -28.10 34.46
C GLY A 101 14.33 -29.28 34.52
N ALA A 102 14.70 -29.89 33.42
CA ALA A 102 15.68 -31.00 33.35
C ALA A 102 17.05 -30.57 33.91
N GLU A 103 17.46 -29.30 33.69
CA GLU A 103 18.66 -28.71 34.30
C GLU A 103 18.65 -28.69 35.82
N ALA A 104 17.51 -28.32 36.41
CA ALA A 104 17.37 -28.25 37.88
C ALA A 104 17.37 -29.64 38.51
N ALA A 105 16.87 -30.66 37.81
CA ALA A 105 16.92 -32.04 38.23
C ALA A 105 18.35 -32.64 38.14
N ALA A 106 19.04 -32.38 37.02
CA ALA A 106 20.43 -32.79 36.82
C ALA A 106 21.39 -32.11 37.83
N THR A 107 21.17 -30.81 38.10
CA THR A 107 21.99 -30.04 39.04
C THR A 107 21.81 -30.51 40.50
N ARG A 108 20.59 -30.91 40.88
CA ARG A 108 20.32 -31.51 42.23
C ARG A 108 20.99 -32.87 42.42
N GLY A 109 21.03 -33.70 41.38
CA GLY A 109 21.71 -34.99 41.38
C GLY A 109 23.24 -34.88 41.47
N LEU A 110 23.83 -33.90 40.86
CA LEU A 110 25.28 -33.68 40.80
C LEU A 110 25.85 -32.88 41.99
N GLY A 111 25.01 -32.18 42.76
CA GLY A 111 25.46 -31.34 43.92
C GLY A 111 26.08 -32.11 45.07
N LYS A 112 26.06 -33.45 45.04
CA LYS A 112 26.69 -34.35 46.03
C LYS A 112 28.06 -34.90 45.58
N LEU A 113 28.53 -34.55 44.40
CA LEU A 113 29.80 -35.00 43.83
C LEU A 113 30.92 -34.00 44.10
N THR A 114 32.14 -34.53 44.26
CA THR A 114 33.39 -33.80 44.66
C THR A 114 33.58 -32.44 44.00
N ASN A 115 34.27 -31.49 44.69
CA ASN A 115 34.46 -30.09 44.29
C ASN A 115 34.99 -29.88 42.82
N THR A 116 35.73 -30.79 42.27
CA THR A 116 36.28 -30.77 40.91
C THR A 116 35.20 -31.00 39.81
N ALA A 117 34.25 -31.93 40.07
CA ALA A 117 33.16 -32.22 39.14
C ALA A 117 32.09 -31.08 39.10
N GLY A 118 31.89 -30.42 40.24
CA GLY A 118 30.98 -29.27 40.35
C GLY A 118 31.41 -28.07 39.50
N GLY A 119 32.73 -27.81 39.46
CA GLY A 119 33.27 -26.70 38.61
C GLY A 119 33.09 -26.95 37.11
N LEU A 120 33.39 -28.17 36.64
CA LEU A 120 33.16 -28.57 35.23
C LEU A 120 31.71 -28.53 34.86
N TRP A 121 30.81 -29.04 35.71
CA TRP A 121 29.37 -28.99 35.48
C TRP A 121 28.86 -27.57 35.35
N GLN A 122 29.23 -26.67 36.25
CA GLN A 122 28.85 -25.24 36.16
C GLN A 122 29.35 -24.59 34.89
N ALA A 123 30.55 -24.93 34.40
CA ALA A 123 31.07 -24.44 33.14
C ALA A 123 30.23 -24.93 31.94
N VAL A 124 29.84 -26.20 31.93
CA VAL A 124 28.99 -26.79 30.88
C VAL A 124 27.60 -26.12 30.86
N VAL A 125 26.99 -25.94 32.05
CA VAL A 125 25.69 -25.26 32.18
C VAL A 125 25.78 -23.81 31.72
N ARG A 126 26.82 -23.07 32.09
CA ARG A 126 27.02 -21.69 31.57
C ARG A 126 27.16 -21.66 30.06
N LEU A 127 27.93 -22.57 29.47
CA LEU A 127 28.10 -22.69 28.04
C LEU A 127 26.79 -23.02 27.33
N ALA A 128 26.03 -23.97 27.85
CA ALA A 128 24.74 -24.39 27.31
C ALA A 128 23.70 -23.22 27.37
N ARG A 129 23.69 -22.46 28.46
CA ARG A 129 22.85 -21.25 28.56
C ARG A 129 23.27 -20.18 27.58
N ALA A 130 24.55 -19.86 27.51
CA ALA A 130 25.07 -18.87 26.56
C ALA A 130 24.80 -19.27 25.09
N TRP A 131 24.88 -20.58 24.78
CA TRP A 131 24.54 -21.10 23.45
C TRP A 131 23.05 -20.95 23.16
N ARG A 132 22.16 -21.37 24.07
CA ARG A 132 20.71 -21.20 23.93
C ARG A 132 20.32 -19.76 23.77
N GLU A 133 20.88 -18.84 24.57
CA GLU A 133 20.62 -17.41 24.41
C GLU A 133 21.07 -16.89 23.04
N ARG A 134 22.21 -17.36 22.51
CA ARG A 134 22.67 -16.98 21.16
C ARG A 134 21.73 -17.51 20.08
N CYS A 135 21.33 -18.77 20.15
CA CYS A 135 20.36 -19.36 19.23
C CYS A 135 19.03 -18.61 19.28
N SER A 136 18.46 -18.40 20.47
CA SER A 136 17.20 -17.68 20.66
C SER A 136 17.28 -16.23 20.14
N ARG A 137 18.39 -15.53 20.36
CA ARG A 137 18.62 -14.19 19.78
C ARG A 137 18.73 -14.23 18.26
N ALA A 138 19.36 -15.24 17.69
CA ALA A 138 19.45 -15.42 16.25
C ALA A 138 18.08 -15.71 15.62
N GLU A 139 17.33 -16.63 16.23
CA GLU A 139 15.94 -16.95 15.83
C GLU A 139 15.02 -15.72 15.93
N ALA A 140 15.10 -14.95 17.03
CA ALA A 140 14.34 -13.72 17.20
C ALA A 140 14.69 -12.66 16.15
N ARG A 141 15.97 -12.55 15.76
CA ARG A 141 16.40 -11.63 14.68
C ARG A 141 15.87 -12.07 13.31
N LEU A 142 15.90 -13.37 13.01
CA LEU A 142 15.33 -13.90 11.78
C LEU A 142 13.82 -13.66 11.72
N ALA A 143 13.10 -13.96 12.79
CA ALA A 143 11.66 -13.73 12.88
C ALA A 143 11.32 -12.23 12.75
N ALA A 144 12.12 -11.34 13.33
CA ALA A 144 11.95 -9.91 13.18
C ALA A 144 12.19 -9.44 11.73
N ALA A 145 13.25 -9.95 11.08
CA ALA A 145 13.53 -9.64 9.67
C ALA A 145 12.40 -10.13 8.76
N ASP A 146 11.86 -11.31 9.03
CA ASP A 146 10.73 -11.88 8.31
C ASP A 146 9.45 -11.04 8.49
N ALA A 147 9.19 -10.60 9.71
CA ALA A 147 8.05 -9.74 10.00
C ALA A 147 8.17 -8.37 9.29
N VAL A 148 9.35 -7.77 9.26
CA VAL A 148 9.62 -6.52 8.53
C VAL A 148 9.40 -6.72 7.03
N PHE A 149 9.98 -7.78 6.43
CA PHE A 149 9.80 -8.09 5.02
C PHE A 149 8.33 -8.31 4.65
N ALA A 150 7.57 -8.99 5.51
CA ALA A 150 6.14 -9.20 5.31
C ALA A 150 5.29 -7.93 5.48
N ALA A 151 5.73 -6.98 6.31
CA ALA A 151 5.00 -5.73 6.57
C ALA A 151 5.24 -4.64 5.52
N ILE A 152 6.22 -4.81 4.62
CA ILE A 152 6.49 -3.84 3.55
C ILE A 152 5.32 -3.85 2.56
N PRO A 153 4.66 -2.68 2.33
CA PRO A 153 3.50 -2.61 1.45
C PRO A 153 3.86 -2.75 -0.03
N ASP A 154 5.09 -2.41 -0.41
CA ASP A 154 5.54 -2.58 -1.78
C ASP A 154 5.86 -4.05 -2.07
N PRO A 155 5.42 -4.61 -3.21
CA PRO A 155 5.78 -5.94 -3.66
C PRO A 155 7.29 -6.13 -3.77
N GLN A 156 7.83 -7.12 -3.06
CA GLN A 156 9.26 -7.44 -3.09
C GLN A 156 9.49 -8.91 -3.41
N ILE A 157 10.42 -9.17 -4.32
CA ILE A 157 10.80 -10.52 -4.75
C ILE A 157 12.32 -10.63 -4.66
N LEU A 158 12.83 -11.63 -3.95
CA LEU A 158 14.24 -11.98 -3.86
C LEU A 158 14.57 -13.00 -4.92
N LEU A 159 15.65 -12.77 -5.65
CA LEU A 159 16.10 -13.58 -6.78
C LEU A 159 17.48 -14.19 -6.51
N ASP A 160 17.68 -15.41 -7.01
CA ASP A 160 18.99 -16.02 -7.09
C ASP A 160 19.79 -15.54 -8.32
N SER A 161 21.03 -16.02 -8.47
CA SER A 161 21.89 -15.71 -9.62
C SER A 161 21.38 -16.25 -10.97
N GLN A 162 20.38 -17.14 -10.96
CA GLN A 162 19.74 -17.71 -12.15
C GLN A 162 18.33 -17.13 -12.39
N ARG A 163 18.00 -15.99 -11.76
CA ARG A 163 16.70 -15.32 -11.84
C ARG A 163 15.53 -16.14 -11.29
N ARG A 164 15.77 -17.12 -10.44
CA ARG A 164 14.71 -17.86 -9.76
C ARG A 164 14.26 -17.11 -8.51
N VAL A 165 12.98 -17.20 -8.22
CA VAL A 165 12.42 -16.61 -7.02
C VAL A 165 12.81 -17.43 -5.80
N ILE A 166 13.56 -16.84 -4.88
CA ILE A 166 13.86 -17.42 -3.57
C ILE A 166 12.72 -17.16 -2.60
N ARG A 167 12.22 -15.94 -2.61
CA ARG A 167 11.18 -15.49 -1.68
C ARG A 167 10.44 -14.28 -2.22
N ALA A 168 9.16 -14.17 -1.87
CA ALA A 168 8.33 -13.00 -2.16
C ALA A 168 7.59 -12.60 -0.89
N ASN A 169 7.36 -11.27 -0.70
CA ASN A 169 6.54 -10.81 0.39
C ASN A 169 5.04 -10.96 0.06
N PRO A 170 4.12 -10.86 1.07
CA PRO A 170 2.69 -10.99 0.83
C PRO A 170 2.15 -10.01 -0.21
N ALA A 171 2.65 -8.76 -0.24
CA ALA A 171 2.26 -7.77 -1.23
C ALA A 171 2.59 -8.23 -2.67
N ALA A 172 3.72 -8.91 -2.90
CA ALA A 172 4.06 -9.45 -4.21
C ALA A 172 3.09 -10.56 -4.64
N ALA A 173 2.64 -11.40 -3.72
CA ALA A 173 1.65 -12.45 -3.99
C ALA A 173 0.28 -11.88 -4.38
N GLU A 174 -0.16 -10.79 -3.77
CA GLU A 174 -1.38 -10.08 -4.15
C GLU A 174 -1.29 -9.46 -5.54
N PHE A 175 -0.13 -8.90 -5.90
CA PHE A 175 0.05 -8.14 -7.14
C PHE A 175 0.26 -9.02 -8.38
N VAL A 176 1.11 -10.04 -8.24
CA VAL A 176 1.56 -10.87 -9.37
C VAL A 176 0.87 -12.23 -9.40
N GLY A 177 0.02 -12.50 -8.39
CA GLY A 177 -0.58 -13.82 -8.19
C GLY A 177 0.38 -14.77 -7.47
N SER A 178 0.15 -16.08 -7.57
CA SER A 178 0.98 -17.07 -6.87
C SER A 178 2.43 -17.03 -7.37
N VAL A 179 3.28 -16.34 -6.62
CA VAL A 179 4.73 -16.39 -6.81
C VAL A 179 5.22 -17.68 -6.18
N SER A 180 5.51 -18.67 -7.00
CA SER A 180 6.01 -19.97 -6.52
C SER A 180 7.52 -19.89 -6.32
N GLU A 181 7.99 -20.23 -5.13
CA GLU A 181 9.42 -20.34 -4.84
C GLU A 181 10.10 -21.35 -5.77
N ALA A 182 11.35 -21.12 -6.10
CA ALA A 182 12.19 -21.88 -7.03
C ALA A 182 11.79 -21.79 -8.53
N ASN A 183 10.73 -21.08 -8.89
CA ASN A 183 10.38 -20.84 -10.29
C ASN A 183 11.12 -19.64 -10.87
N ASP A 184 11.34 -19.66 -12.20
CA ASP A 184 11.88 -18.51 -12.92
C ASP A 184 10.94 -17.32 -12.80
N LEU A 185 11.49 -16.10 -12.61
CA LEU A 185 10.73 -14.84 -12.56
C LEU A 185 9.78 -14.68 -13.75
N ALA A 186 10.16 -15.20 -14.94
CA ALA A 186 9.33 -15.16 -16.14
C ALA A 186 7.99 -15.90 -16.01
N THR A 187 7.87 -16.83 -15.07
CA THR A 187 6.61 -17.54 -14.82
C THR A 187 5.58 -16.63 -14.15
N SER A 188 6.03 -15.78 -13.24
CA SER A 188 5.17 -14.84 -12.48
C SER A 188 5.06 -13.48 -13.19
N LEU A 189 6.14 -12.99 -13.80
CA LEU A 189 6.22 -11.65 -14.37
C LEU A 189 6.72 -11.73 -15.83
N ARG A 190 5.74 -11.85 -16.77
CA ARG A 190 6.02 -12.09 -18.19
C ARG A 190 6.29 -10.80 -18.96
N ASN A 191 7.14 -9.91 -18.42
CA ASN A 191 7.49 -8.67 -19.10
C ASN A 191 8.94 -8.70 -19.57
N PRO A 192 9.22 -8.61 -20.90
CA PRO A 192 10.57 -8.72 -21.45
C PRO A 192 11.53 -7.66 -20.93
N ALA A 193 11.06 -6.43 -20.69
CA ALA A 193 11.91 -5.33 -20.21
C ALA A 193 12.37 -5.56 -18.76
N VAL A 194 11.47 -6.09 -17.90
CA VAL A 194 11.81 -6.42 -16.51
C VAL A 194 12.78 -7.62 -16.48
N LEU A 195 12.57 -8.64 -17.32
CA LEU A 195 13.45 -9.80 -17.40
C LEU A 195 14.85 -9.40 -17.88
N ALA A 196 14.95 -8.58 -18.93
CA ALA A 196 16.22 -8.07 -19.43
C ALA A 196 16.96 -7.22 -18.39
N ALA A 197 16.22 -6.41 -17.62
CA ALA A 197 16.79 -5.62 -16.53
C ALA A 197 17.31 -6.50 -15.40
N ALA A 198 16.58 -7.56 -15.04
CA ALA A 198 17.02 -8.54 -14.05
C ALA A 198 18.31 -9.26 -14.51
N ASP A 199 18.34 -9.75 -15.75
CA ASP A 199 19.51 -10.40 -16.32
C ASP A 199 20.74 -9.47 -16.34
N ALA A 200 20.57 -8.19 -16.68
CA ALA A 200 21.65 -7.21 -16.68
C ALA A 200 22.22 -6.95 -15.28
N VAL A 201 21.36 -6.89 -14.24
CA VAL A 201 21.79 -6.72 -12.84
C VAL A 201 22.47 -7.98 -12.33
N LEU A 202 21.95 -9.16 -12.65
CA LEU A 202 22.53 -10.45 -12.25
C LEU A 202 23.87 -10.70 -12.93
N ALA A 203 24.11 -10.12 -14.10
CA ALA A 203 25.42 -10.13 -14.77
C ALA A 203 26.44 -9.16 -14.16
N GLY A 204 26.13 -8.49 -13.04
CA GLY A 204 27.01 -7.55 -12.34
C GLY A 204 26.83 -6.08 -12.77
N GLY A 205 25.76 -5.75 -13.51
CA GLY A 205 25.42 -4.39 -13.88
C GLY A 205 24.89 -3.56 -12.70
N PRO A 206 24.80 -2.24 -12.87
CA PRO A 206 24.21 -1.36 -11.86
C PRO A 206 22.69 -1.63 -11.71
N ALA A 207 22.12 -1.13 -10.60
CA ALA A 207 20.68 -1.20 -10.39
C ALA A 207 19.90 -0.61 -11.58
N ARG A 208 18.81 -1.27 -11.98
CA ARG A 208 17.96 -0.90 -13.11
C ARG A 208 16.56 -0.55 -12.63
N VAL A 209 15.98 0.44 -13.31
CA VAL A 209 14.59 0.84 -13.12
C VAL A 209 13.89 0.75 -14.48
N VAL A 210 12.73 0.11 -14.51
CA VAL A 210 11.95 -0.11 -15.74
C VAL A 210 10.47 0.11 -15.44
N ASP A 211 9.81 0.97 -16.21
CA ASP A 211 8.37 1.13 -16.17
C ASP A 211 7.72 0.10 -17.11
N PHE A 212 6.64 -0.52 -16.68
CA PHE A 212 5.88 -1.48 -17.48
C PHE A 212 4.42 -1.49 -17.10
N THR A 213 3.57 -1.96 -18.01
CA THR A 213 2.13 -2.08 -17.79
C THR A 213 1.76 -3.53 -17.49
N LEU A 214 0.97 -3.71 -16.44
CA LEU A 214 0.32 -4.97 -16.08
C LEU A 214 -1.16 -4.85 -16.45
N SER A 215 -1.65 -5.69 -17.37
CA SER A 215 -2.99 -5.54 -17.95
C SER A 215 -4.09 -6.33 -17.21
N VAL A 216 -3.75 -7.22 -16.28
CA VAL A 216 -4.70 -8.14 -15.62
C VAL A 216 -4.47 -8.16 -14.11
N PRO A 217 -5.49 -8.14 -13.26
CA PRO A 217 -6.93 -8.04 -13.55
C PRO A 217 -7.41 -6.61 -13.84
N VAL A 218 -6.63 -5.62 -13.47
CA VAL A 218 -6.84 -4.19 -13.75
C VAL A 218 -5.56 -3.63 -14.33
N GLU A 219 -5.66 -2.79 -15.35
CA GLU A 219 -4.50 -2.14 -15.95
C GLU A 219 -3.81 -1.25 -14.92
N ARG A 220 -2.52 -1.52 -14.68
CA ARG A 220 -1.66 -0.75 -13.78
C ARG A 220 -0.32 -0.47 -14.43
N VAL A 221 0.22 0.69 -14.18
CA VAL A 221 1.58 1.04 -14.57
C VAL A 221 2.47 0.86 -13.36
N LEU A 222 3.42 -0.07 -13.48
CA LEU A 222 4.34 -0.44 -12.41
C LEU A 222 5.74 0.00 -12.77
N GLN A 223 6.48 0.42 -11.78
CA GLN A 223 7.92 0.63 -11.86
C GLN A 223 8.64 -0.51 -11.17
N ALA A 224 9.41 -1.29 -11.92
CA ALA A 224 10.26 -2.35 -11.40
C ALA A 224 11.66 -1.80 -11.13
N ARG A 225 12.12 -1.87 -9.89
CA ARG A 225 13.50 -1.58 -9.51
C ARG A 225 14.20 -2.88 -9.15
N ILE A 226 15.27 -3.21 -9.89
CA ILE A 226 16.09 -4.37 -9.64
C ILE A 226 17.46 -3.89 -9.14
N ALA A 227 17.91 -4.44 -8.02
CA ALA A 227 19.18 -4.10 -7.43
C ALA A 227 19.90 -5.35 -6.91
N TRP A 228 21.23 -5.38 -7.07
CA TRP A 228 22.08 -6.40 -6.47
C TRP A 228 22.08 -6.27 -4.95
N VAL A 229 22.09 -7.40 -4.23
CA VAL A 229 22.15 -7.44 -2.76
C VAL A 229 23.54 -7.92 -2.33
N GLU A 230 24.32 -7.01 -1.76
CA GLU A 230 25.64 -7.34 -1.22
C GLU A 230 25.51 -8.11 0.11
N GLY A 231 26.34 -9.18 0.26
CA GLY A 231 26.44 -9.93 1.52
C GLY A 231 25.37 -11.01 1.75
N ALA A 232 24.34 -11.12 0.91
CA ALA A 232 23.29 -12.14 1.05
C ALA A 232 23.54 -13.41 0.21
N GLN A 233 24.70 -13.53 -0.44
CA GLN A 233 25.06 -14.69 -1.30
C GLN A 233 25.15 -15.99 -0.53
N SER A 234 25.49 -15.97 0.77
CA SER A 234 25.47 -17.15 1.64
C SER A 234 24.07 -17.76 1.80
N GLU A 235 23.03 -16.97 1.61
CA GLU A 235 21.63 -17.39 1.63
C GLU A 235 21.06 -17.62 0.22
N GLY A 236 21.92 -17.53 -0.81
CA GLY A 236 21.55 -17.72 -2.22
C GLY A 236 20.91 -16.49 -2.88
N VAL A 237 20.69 -15.39 -2.15
CA VAL A 237 20.08 -14.16 -2.68
C VAL A 237 21.11 -13.36 -3.46
N ALA A 238 20.82 -13.06 -4.73
CA ALA A 238 21.66 -12.25 -5.60
C ALA A 238 21.07 -10.87 -5.87
N ALA A 239 19.76 -10.77 -6.07
CA ALA A 239 19.11 -9.49 -6.36
C ALA A 239 17.73 -9.38 -5.66
N ILE A 240 17.30 -8.12 -5.47
CA ILE A 240 15.96 -7.77 -5.04
C ILE A 240 15.25 -7.04 -6.18
N LEU A 241 14.02 -7.47 -6.48
CA LEU A 241 13.08 -6.79 -7.35
C LEU A 241 12.01 -6.15 -6.46
N THR A 242 11.85 -4.84 -6.56
CA THR A 242 10.77 -4.09 -5.93
C THR A 242 9.84 -3.53 -7.00
N LEU A 243 8.54 -3.70 -6.84
CA LEU A 243 7.52 -3.13 -7.73
C LEU A 243 6.84 -1.97 -7.02
N HIS A 244 6.70 -0.86 -7.72
CA HIS A 244 6.00 0.32 -7.22
C HIS A 244 4.86 0.68 -8.16
N ASP A 245 3.64 0.84 -7.63
CA ASP A 245 2.48 1.24 -8.44
C ASP A 245 2.55 2.76 -8.70
N ILE A 246 2.85 3.12 -9.96
CA ILE A 246 2.92 4.50 -10.41
C ILE A 246 1.73 4.89 -11.29
N THR A 247 0.65 4.11 -11.28
CA THR A 247 -0.53 4.33 -12.12
C THR A 247 -1.11 5.73 -11.91
N ALA A 248 -1.31 6.11 -10.65
CA ALA A 248 -1.84 7.44 -10.32
C ALA A 248 -0.92 8.57 -10.79
N LEU A 249 0.39 8.40 -10.65
CA LEU A 249 1.40 9.37 -11.10
C LEU A 249 1.37 9.52 -12.62
N LYS A 250 1.39 8.39 -13.35
CA LYS A 250 1.36 8.38 -14.83
C LYS A 250 0.07 8.95 -15.38
N LEU A 251 -1.06 8.63 -14.74
CA LEU A 251 -2.35 9.20 -15.12
C LEU A 251 -2.37 10.73 -14.91
N ALA A 252 -1.81 11.22 -13.81
CA ALA A 252 -1.70 12.66 -13.55
C ALA A 252 -0.77 13.36 -14.55
N GLU A 253 0.38 12.77 -14.90
CA GLU A 253 1.29 13.26 -15.94
C GLU A 253 0.59 13.33 -17.30
N GLN A 254 -0.13 12.27 -17.68
CA GLN A 254 -0.87 12.22 -18.95
C GLN A 254 -1.97 13.27 -18.98
N MET A 255 -2.78 13.38 -17.92
CA MET A 255 -3.82 14.40 -17.83
C MET A 255 -3.26 15.83 -17.94
N ARG A 256 -2.07 16.08 -17.38
CA ARG A 256 -1.39 17.37 -17.50
C ARG A 256 -0.89 17.64 -18.94
N ALA A 257 -0.31 16.62 -19.57
CA ALA A 257 0.14 16.73 -20.97
C ALA A 257 -1.03 16.99 -21.92
N ASP A 258 -2.13 16.24 -21.76
CA ASP A 258 -3.36 16.38 -22.54
C ASP A 258 -4.01 17.76 -22.33
N PHE A 259 -3.97 18.28 -21.10
CA PHE A 259 -4.45 19.62 -20.78
C PHE A 259 -3.71 20.69 -21.53
N VAL A 260 -2.36 20.66 -21.53
CA VAL A 260 -1.53 21.63 -22.25
C VAL A 260 -1.75 21.53 -23.77
N ALA A 261 -1.81 20.32 -24.31
CA ALA A 261 -2.04 20.10 -25.73
C ALA A 261 -3.41 20.63 -26.19
N ASN A 262 -4.47 20.30 -25.41
CA ASN A 262 -5.83 20.74 -25.72
C ASN A 262 -6.00 22.26 -25.58
N ALA A 263 -5.40 22.86 -24.53
CA ALA A 263 -5.40 24.33 -24.38
C ALA A 263 -4.73 25.02 -25.58
N GLY A 264 -3.58 24.49 -26.03
CA GLY A 264 -2.90 24.98 -27.22
C GLY A 264 -3.76 24.88 -28.49
N HIS A 265 -4.46 23.76 -28.69
CA HIS A 265 -5.36 23.58 -29.84
C HIS A 265 -6.57 24.51 -29.78
N GLU A 266 -7.22 24.65 -28.64
CA GLU A 266 -8.41 25.50 -28.44
C GLU A 266 -8.06 27.01 -28.54
N LEU A 267 -6.80 27.41 -28.30
CA LEU A 267 -6.32 28.79 -28.54
C LEU A 267 -5.88 29.02 -30.00
N LYS A 268 -5.26 28.03 -30.64
CA LYS A 268 -4.72 28.20 -32.02
C LYS A 268 -5.82 28.38 -33.06
N THR A 269 -6.94 27.65 -32.93
CA THR A 269 -8.05 27.70 -33.88
C THR A 269 -8.67 29.10 -34.00
N PRO A 270 -9.13 29.76 -32.91
CA PRO A 270 -9.69 31.10 -32.99
C PRO A 270 -8.67 32.13 -33.42
N LEU A 271 -7.40 31.98 -33.02
CA LEU A 271 -6.33 32.88 -33.46
C LEU A 271 -6.12 32.84 -34.97
N ALA A 272 -6.10 31.63 -35.56
CA ALA A 272 -6.01 31.48 -37.02
C ALA A 272 -7.21 32.11 -37.76
N SER A 273 -8.42 31.96 -37.19
CA SER A 273 -9.62 32.59 -37.73
C SER A 273 -9.54 34.12 -37.68
N LEU A 274 -9.09 34.67 -36.54
CA LEU A 274 -8.87 36.11 -36.40
C LEU A 274 -7.89 36.66 -37.45
N VAL A 275 -6.74 35.99 -37.65
CA VAL A 275 -5.75 36.36 -38.63
C VAL A 275 -6.36 36.34 -40.04
N GLY A 276 -7.11 35.27 -40.41
CA GLY A 276 -7.75 35.17 -41.72
C GLY A 276 -8.81 36.25 -41.96
N PHE A 277 -9.58 36.64 -40.93
CA PHE A 277 -10.52 37.77 -41.08
C PHE A 277 -9.80 39.09 -41.19
N ILE A 278 -8.69 39.31 -40.48
CA ILE A 278 -7.85 40.53 -40.66
C ILE A 278 -7.32 40.58 -42.08
N GLU A 279 -6.75 39.51 -42.63
CA GLU A 279 -6.26 39.45 -44.01
C GLU A 279 -7.38 39.74 -45.03
N THR A 280 -8.57 39.18 -44.80
CA THR A 280 -9.75 39.42 -45.65
C THR A 280 -10.17 40.89 -45.65
N LEU A 281 -10.18 41.52 -44.46
CA LEU A 281 -10.50 42.95 -44.32
C LEU A 281 -9.44 43.88 -44.88
N LEU A 282 -8.19 43.46 -44.88
CA LEU A 282 -7.08 44.22 -45.50
C LEU A 282 -7.05 44.07 -47.03
N GLY A 283 -7.65 42.97 -47.54
CA GLY A 283 -7.65 42.61 -48.97
C GLY A 283 -9.05 42.67 -49.61
N ALA A 284 -9.67 41.51 -49.82
CA ALA A 284 -10.89 41.36 -50.65
C ALA A 284 -12.12 42.09 -50.13
N ALA A 285 -12.27 42.29 -48.81
CA ALA A 285 -13.39 42.97 -48.18
C ALA A 285 -13.05 44.40 -47.72
N ARG A 286 -11.97 44.98 -48.21
CA ARG A 286 -11.51 46.32 -47.80
C ARG A 286 -12.55 47.43 -48.05
N ASP A 287 -13.21 47.39 -49.20
CA ASP A 287 -14.15 48.44 -49.65
C ASP A 287 -15.64 47.98 -49.46
N ASP A 288 -15.90 46.86 -48.76
CA ASP A 288 -17.26 46.37 -48.47
C ASP A 288 -17.62 46.65 -46.98
N PRO A 289 -18.46 47.68 -46.71
CA PRO A 289 -18.87 48.04 -45.35
C PRO A 289 -19.67 46.96 -44.64
N ALA A 290 -20.53 46.22 -45.37
CA ALA A 290 -21.35 45.17 -44.79
C ALA A 290 -20.51 43.95 -44.38
N ALA A 291 -19.56 43.56 -45.23
CA ALA A 291 -18.60 42.50 -44.88
C ALA A 291 -17.71 42.90 -43.70
N ARG A 292 -17.30 44.19 -43.67
CA ARG A 292 -16.48 44.72 -42.55
C ARG A 292 -17.19 44.60 -41.22
N GLU A 293 -18.44 45.05 -41.13
CA GLU A 293 -19.22 44.97 -39.88
C GLU A 293 -19.44 43.52 -39.44
N ARG A 294 -19.78 42.65 -40.36
CA ARG A 294 -19.95 41.22 -40.10
C ARG A 294 -18.69 40.57 -39.59
N PHE A 295 -17.53 40.78 -40.24
CA PHE A 295 -16.28 40.18 -39.82
C PHE A 295 -15.77 40.75 -38.50
N LEU A 296 -15.90 42.05 -38.25
CA LEU A 296 -15.59 42.64 -36.95
C LEU A 296 -16.47 42.09 -35.84
N GLY A 297 -17.76 41.84 -36.11
CA GLY A 297 -18.65 41.15 -35.18
C GLY A 297 -18.18 39.73 -34.81
N ILE A 298 -17.79 38.96 -35.84
CA ILE A 298 -17.24 37.59 -35.64
C ILE A 298 -15.93 37.65 -34.84
N MET A 299 -15.02 38.56 -35.23
CA MET A 299 -13.73 38.73 -34.53
C MET A 299 -13.93 39.10 -33.05
N ARG A 300 -14.87 40.01 -32.76
CA ARG A 300 -15.22 40.38 -31.37
C ARG A 300 -15.74 39.17 -30.57
N ALA A 301 -16.61 38.36 -31.15
CA ALA A 301 -17.14 37.17 -30.51
C ALA A 301 -16.04 36.14 -30.23
N GLU A 302 -15.09 35.95 -31.20
CA GLU A 302 -13.99 35.00 -31.06
C GLU A 302 -12.94 35.46 -30.06
N ALA A 303 -12.60 36.77 -30.04
CA ALA A 303 -11.74 37.35 -29.00
C ALA A 303 -12.33 37.19 -27.60
N GLY A 304 -13.64 37.46 -27.44
CA GLY A 304 -14.36 37.25 -26.18
C GLY A 304 -14.38 35.79 -25.75
N ARG A 305 -14.43 34.85 -26.70
CA ARG A 305 -14.30 33.42 -26.42
C ARG A 305 -12.90 33.06 -25.91
N MET A 306 -11.85 33.60 -26.54
CA MET A 306 -10.47 33.39 -26.08
C MET A 306 -10.23 33.94 -24.68
N THR A 307 -10.76 35.14 -24.38
CA THR A 307 -10.66 35.71 -23.03
C THR A 307 -11.27 34.76 -21.99
N ARG A 308 -12.49 34.28 -22.21
CA ARG A 308 -13.13 33.31 -21.31
C ARG A 308 -12.32 32.03 -21.18
N LEU A 309 -11.74 31.52 -22.26
CA LEU A 309 -10.90 30.31 -22.19
C LEU A 309 -9.65 30.54 -21.34
N VAL A 310 -8.99 31.70 -21.47
CA VAL A 310 -7.83 32.06 -20.65
C VAL A 310 -8.24 32.19 -19.16
N ASP A 311 -9.35 32.85 -18.89
CA ASP A 311 -9.87 33.03 -17.52
C ASP A 311 -10.21 31.66 -16.88
N ASP A 312 -10.85 30.76 -17.63
CA ASP A 312 -11.16 29.39 -17.19
C ASP A 312 -9.88 28.59 -16.87
N LEU A 313 -8.84 28.73 -17.74
CA LEU A 313 -7.55 28.07 -17.53
C LEU A 313 -6.84 28.58 -16.27
N LEU A 314 -6.82 29.90 -16.06
CA LEU A 314 -6.22 30.51 -14.88
C LEU A 314 -6.98 30.16 -13.59
N SER A 315 -8.32 30.17 -13.66
CA SER A 315 -9.18 29.76 -12.55
C SER A 315 -8.93 28.29 -12.18
N LEU A 316 -8.96 27.39 -13.17
CA LEU A 316 -8.69 25.97 -12.94
C LEU A 316 -7.32 25.74 -12.31
N SER A 317 -6.28 26.39 -12.82
CA SER A 317 -4.92 26.30 -12.27
C SER A 317 -4.83 26.75 -10.82
N ARG A 318 -5.51 27.84 -10.44
CA ARG A 318 -5.56 28.32 -9.05
C ARG A 318 -6.28 27.37 -8.13
N ILE A 319 -7.40 26.79 -8.57
CA ILE A 319 -8.20 25.86 -7.78
C ILE A 319 -7.43 24.56 -7.55
N GLU A 320 -6.76 24.02 -8.57
CA GLU A 320 -5.95 22.81 -8.47
C GLU A 320 -4.80 22.96 -7.45
N LEU A 321 -4.13 24.11 -7.44
CA LEU A 321 -3.08 24.39 -6.46
C LEU A 321 -3.59 24.39 -5.00
N ASN A 322 -4.86 24.74 -4.81
CA ASN A 322 -5.48 24.88 -3.49
C ASN A 322 -6.51 23.77 -3.17
N GLU A 323 -6.66 22.75 -4.00
CA GLU A 323 -7.71 21.72 -3.87
C GLU A 323 -7.68 21.00 -2.52
N HIS A 324 -6.50 20.90 -1.90
CA HIS A 324 -6.33 20.25 -0.60
C HIS A 324 -6.68 21.13 0.61
N VAL A 325 -6.88 22.44 0.40
CA VAL A 325 -7.17 23.41 1.45
C VAL A 325 -8.66 23.75 1.43
N ALA A 326 -9.43 23.09 2.31
CA ALA A 326 -10.86 23.35 2.40
C ALA A 326 -11.14 24.77 2.91
N PRO A 327 -12.11 25.49 2.33
CA PRO A 327 -12.55 26.80 2.84
C PRO A 327 -13.17 26.68 4.22
N THR A 328 -12.97 27.72 5.04
CA THR A 328 -13.47 27.76 6.42
C THR A 328 -14.50 28.87 6.65
N ARG A 329 -14.72 29.75 5.67
CA ARG A 329 -15.71 30.82 5.76
C ARG A 329 -17.13 30.26 5.64
N ARG A 330 -18.10 30.97 6.23
CA ARG A 330 -19.52 30.65 6.05
C ARG A 330 -20.10 31.53 4.98
N VAL A 331 -20.88 30.94 4.08
CA VAL A 331 -21.52 31.61 2.94
C VAL A 331 -23.01 31.36 2.99
N ALA A 332 -23.78 32.43 2.92
CA ALA A 332 -25.24 32.39 2.81
C ALA A 332 -25.62 32.05 1.36
N VAL A 333 -26.08 30.81 1.14
CA VAL A 333 -26.32 30.29 -0.22
C VAL A 333 -27.52 30.92 -0.91
N GLY A 334 -28.57 31.24 -0.18
CA GLY A 334 -29.76 31.87 -0.75
C GLY A 334 -29.45 33.17 -1.47
N PRO A 335 -28.90 34.19 -0.78
CA PRO A 335 -28.50 35.48 -1.40
C PRO A 335 -27.51 35.31 -2.55
N LEU A 336 -26.58 34.33 -2.43
CA LEU A 336 -25.61 34.06 -3.51
C LEU A 336 -26.28 33.53 -4.78
N ILE A 337 -27.26 32.63 -4.66
CA ILE A 337 -28.05 32.13 -5.79
C ILE A 337 -28.82 33.26 -6.44
N GLU A 338 -29.48 34.11 -5.67
CA GLU A 338 -30.23 35.29 -6.15
C GLU A 338 -29.29 36.24 -6.94
N GLN A 339 -28.15 36.59 -6.37
CA GLN A 339 -27.18 37.48 -7.02
C GLN A 339 -26.68 36.90 -8.37
N VAL A 340 -26.39 35.61 -8.44
CA VAL A 340 -25.93 34.97 -9.66
C VAL A 340 -27.06 34.86 -10.70
N ALA A 341 -28.30 34.58 -10.24
CA ALA A 341 -29.45 34.51 -11.12
C ALA A 341 -29.75 35.87 -11.75
N ASP A 342 -29.76 36.96 -10.94
CA ASP A 342 -29.95 38.33 -11.42
C ASP A 342 -28.92 38.74 -12.48
N ALA A 343 -27.65 38.36 -12.28
CA ALA A 343 -26.57 38.63 -13.23
C ALA A 343 -26.76 37.90 -14.58
N LEU A 344 -27.49 36.80 -14.60
CA LEU A 344 -27.71 35.97 -15.79
C LEU A 344 -29.13 36.16 -16.40
N GLU A 345 -30.02 36.92 -15.74
CA GLU A 345 -31.40 37.09 -16.17
C GLU A 345 -31.52 37.68 -17.58
N LEU A 346 -30.70 38.68 -17.90
CA LEU A 346 -30.69 39.29 -19.25
C LEU A 346 -30.32 38.24 -20.31
N ARG A 347 -29.31 37.39 -20.04
CA ARG A 347 -28.89 36.38 -21.00
C ARG A 347 -29.93 35.26 -21.17
N ALA A 348 -30.65 34.89 -20.11
CA ALA A 348 -31.76 33.97 -20.20
C ALA A 348 -32.90 34.58 -21.00
N GLY A 349 -33.21 35.87 -20.76
CA GLY A 349 -34.23 36.64 -21.48
C GLY A 349 -33.97 36.80 -22.98
N ASP A 350 -32.69 36.96 -23.42
CA ASP A 350 -32.28 36.99 -24.84
C ASP A 350 -32.69 35.72 -25.59
N ARG A 351 -32.87 34.57 -24.85
CA ARG A 351 -33.34 33.32 -25.40
C ARG A 351 -34.81 33.01 -25.08
N GLY A 352 -35.51 33.97 -24.52
CA GLY A 352 -36.92 33.80 -24.05
C GLY A 352 -37.07 32.82 -22.89
N MET A 353 -35.99 32.58 -22.13
CA MET A 353 -35.96 31.70 -20.96
C MET A 353 -36.17 32.52 -19.68
N ARG A 354 -36.72 31.91 -18.64
CA ARG A 354 -36.87 32.51 -17.32
C ARG A 354 -36.11 31.67 -16.27
N LEU A 355 -35.49 32.36 -15.34
CA LEU A 355 -34.92 31.72 -14.15
C LEU A 355 -36.00 31.66 -13.05
N VAL A 356 -36.33 30.44 -12.63
CA VAL A 356 -37.29 30.18 -11.55
C VAL A 356 -36.52 29.74 -10.33
N LEU A 357 -36.58 30.54 -9.26
CA LEU A 357 -35.89 30.26 -8.01
C LEU A 357 -36.87 29.63 -7.02
N GLU A 358 -36.53 28.45 -6.53
CA GLU A 358 -37.26 27.70 -5.49
C GLU A 358 -36.36 27.60 -4.25
N LEU A 359 -36.31 28.66 -3.46
CA LEU A 359 -35.44 28.82 -2.31
C LEU A 359 -36.26 28.90 -1.02
N PRO A 360 -36.01 28.00 -0.03
CA PRO A 360 -36.58 28.17 1.32
C PRO A 360 -35.99 29.40 2.02
N GLU A 361 -36.78 30.06 2.86
CA GLU A 361 -36.33 31.23 3.64
C GLU A 361 -35.21 30.87 4.65
N ASP A 362 -35.22 29.64 5.17
CA ASP A 362 -34.30 29.17 6.23
C ASP A 362 -33.21 28.24 5.69
N LEU A 363 -32.53 28.60 4.63
CA LEU A 363 -31.35 27.84 4.17
C LEU A 363 -30.14 28.07 5.09
N PRO A 364 -29.53 27.01 5.63
CA PRO A 364 -28.33 27.16 6.44
C PRO A 364 -27.16 27.66 5.60
N GLU A 365 -26.26 28.42 6.23
CA GLU A 365 -24.98 28.76 5.64
C GLU A 365 -24.13 27.48 5.35
N VAL A 366 -23.31 27.54 4.34
CA VAL A 366 -22.37 26.47 4.01
C VAL A 366 -20.92 26.91 4.26
N TYR A 367 -20.03 25.98 4.52
CA TYR A 367 -18.60 26.27 4.50
C TYR A 367 -18.14 26.41 3.06
N GLY A 368 -17.60 27.58 2.69
CA GLY A 368 -17.21 27.84 1.31
C GLY A 368 -16.40 29.10 1.09
N ASP A 369 -15.94 29.24 -0.13
CA ASP A 369 -15.42 30.47 -0.71
C ASP A 369 -16.52 31.04 -1.62
N GLU A 370 -16.97 32.26 -1.34
CA GLU A 370 -18.12 32.89 -1.99
C GLU A 370 -17.89 33.05 -3.51
N ASP A 371 -16.69 33.48 -3.91
CA ASP A 371 -16.35 33.68 -5.32
C ASP A 371 -16.34 32.34 -6.08
N GLU A 372 -15.80 31.29 -5.46
CA GLU A 372 -15.77 29.95 -6.06
C GLU A 372 -17.18 29.35 -6.16
N LEU A 373 -18.01 29.50 -5.14
CA LEU A 373 -19.40 29.03 -5.18
C LEU A 373 -20.24 29.83 -6.18
N ALA A 374 -20.01 31.14 -6.29
CA ALA A 374 -20.60 31.94 -7.36
C ALA A 374 -20.20 31.41 -8.74
N GLN A 375 -18.93 31.08 -8.95
CA GLN A 375 -18.44 30.50 -10.20
C GLN A 375 -19.09 29.13 -10.51
N VAL A 376 -19.33 28.29 -9.49
CA VAL A 376 -20.07 27.02 -9.66
C VAL A 376 -21.48 27.29 -10.18
N LEU A 377 -22.24 28.14 -9.48
CA LEU A 377 -23.61 28.49 -9.86
C LEU A 377 -23.68 29.11 -11.26
N GLN A 378 -22.78 30.05 -11.55
CA GLN A 378 -22.68 30.67 -12.86
C GLN A 378 -22.43 29.66 -13.98
N ASN A 379 -21.50 28.71 -13.78
CA ASN A 379 -21.22 27.65 -14.76
C ASN A 379 -22.43 26.74 -15.00
N LEU A 380 -23.16 26.37 -13.93
CA LEU A 380 -24.32 25.50 -14.06
C LEU A 380 -25.50 26.20 -14.72
N ILE A 381 -25.81 27.45 -14.32
CA ILE A 381 -26.88 28.22 -14.89
C ILE A 381 -26.58 28.63 -16.35
N ASP A 382 -25.33 29.03 -16.65
CA ASP A 382 -24.91 29.32 -18.01
C ASP A 382 -25.01 28.11 -18.95
N ASN A 383 -24.69 26.92 -18.44
CA ASN A 383 -24.90 25.66 -19.18
C ASN A 383 -26.40 25.40 -19.42
N ALA A 384 -27.26 25.61 -18.42
CA ALA A 384 -28.72 25.48 -18.58
C ALA A 384 -29.27 26.47 -19.63
N ILE A 385 -28.77 27.72 -19.64
CA ILE A 385 -29.12 28.71 -20.66
C ILE A 385 -28.65 28.28 -22.05
N LYS A 386 -27.41 27.76 -22.18
CA LYS A 386 -26.81 27.36 -23.48
C LYS A 386 -27.50 26.15 -24.10
N TYR A 387 -27.77 25.11 -23.28
CA TYR A 387 -28.23 23.80 -23.76
C TYR A 387 -29.73 23.59 -23.57
N GLY A 388 -30.41 24.40 -22.77
CA GLY A 388 -31.85 24.40 -22.63
C GLY A 388 -32.53 24.87 -23.93
N ARG A 389 -33.78 24.42 -24.15
CA ARG A 389 -34.59 24.86 -25.28
C ARG A 389 -35.05 26.29 -25.07
N PRO A 390 -35.00 27.13 -26.12
CA PRO A 390 -35.58 28.47 -26.03
C PRO A 390 -37.04 28.43 -25.54
N GLN A 391 -37.45 29.48 -24.87
CA GLN A 391 -38.81 29.65 -24.36
C GLN A 391 -39.21 28.62 -23.28
N THR A 392 -38.25 28.05 -22.57
CA THR A 392 -38.48 27.19 -21.41
C THR A 392 -37.92 27.80 -20.14
N ASP A 393 -38.44 27.33 -19.01
CA ASP A 393 -37.95 27.77 -17.70
C ASP A 393 -36.71 26.95 -17.30
N ILE A 394 -35.78 27.61 -16.60
CA ILE A 394 -34.65 26.98 -15.90
C ILE A 394 -34.97 27.09 -14.41
N THR A 395 -35.05 25.95 -13.71
CA THR A 395 -35.34 25.92 -12.28
C THR A 395 -34.06 25.81 -11.49
N VAL A 396 -33.84 26.72 -10.56
CA VAL A 396 -32.77 26.67 -9.54
C VAL A 396 -33.43 26.46 -8.21
N ALA A 397 -33.29 25.24 -7.66
CA ALA A 397 -33.89 24.87 -6.40
C ALA A 397 -32.83 24.59 -5.35
N ALA A 398 -33.07 25.02 -4.11
CA ALA A 398 -32.22 24.67 -2.97
C ALA A 398 -33.06 24.06 -1.85
N SER A 399 -32.48 23.12 -1.11
CA SER A 399 -33.14 22.48 0.03
C SER A 399 -32.11 21.98 1.04
N LEU A 400 -32.52 21.92 2.31
CA LEU A 400 -31.81 21.19 3.33
C LEU A 400 -32.09 19.70 3.12
N ALA A 401 -31.05 18.91 2.89
CA ALA A 401 -31.20 17.48 2.79
C ALA A 401 -31.16 16.83 4.17
N GLU A 402 -32.16 16.02 4.45
CA GLU A 402 -32.15 15.17 5.63
C GLU A 402 -30.92 14.24 5.57
N ARG A 403 -30.23 14.18 6.68
CA ARG A 403 -29.00 13.43 7.01
C ARG A 403 -28.62 12.31 6.03
N VAL A 404 -27.67 12.54 5.15
CA VAL A 404 -26.97 11.49 4.39
C VAL A 404 -25.97 10.74 5.30
N SER A 405 -25.65 11.30 6.49
CA SER A 405 -24.79 10.70 7.52
C SER A 405 -25.20 11.25 8.89
N ALA A 406 -25.05 10.45 9.94
CA ALA A 406 -25.43 10.77 11.32
C ALA A 406 -24.78 12.04 11.91
N THR A 407 -23.79 12.65 11.22
CA THR A 407 -22.92 13.71 11.75
C THR A 407 -22.90 15.02 10.95
N ALA A 408 -23.53 15.12 9.77
CA ALA A 408 -23.47 16.34 8.96
C ALA A 408 -24.78 16.59 8.20
N SER A 409 -25.30 17.83 8.26
CA SER A 409 -26.38 18.31 7.40
C SER A 409 -25.79 18.78 6.07
N TRP A 410 -26.55 18.64 4.99
CA TRP A 410 -26.15 19.02 3.65
C TRP A 410 -27.15 19.97 3.03
N VAL A 411 -26.65 20.97 2.32
CA VAL A 411 -27.47 21.81 1.44
C VAL A 411 -27.37 21.22 0.04
N ARG A 412 -28.51 20.91 -0.53
CA ARG A 412 -28.67 20.45 -1.91
C ARG A 412 -29.10 21.64 -2.77
N ILE A 413 -28.40 21.91 -3.86
CA ILE A 413 -28.73 22.91 -4.85
C ILE A 413 -28.81 22.21 -6.20
N SER A 414 -29.90 22.38 -6.93
CA SER A 414 -30.13 21.80 -8.24
C SER A 414 -30.45 22.84 -9.29
N VAL A 415 -29.83 22.71 -10.48
CA VAL A 415 -30.14 23.51 -11.66
C VAL A 415 -30.71 22.57 -12.71
N THR A 416 -31.96 22.79 -13.10
CA THR A 416 -32.69 21.92 -14.05
C THR A 416 -33.03 22.72 -15.30
N ASP A 417 -32.65 22.16 -16.46
CA ASP A 417 -33.01 22.64 -17.78
C ASP A 417 -34.00 21.71 -18.49
N ARG A 418 -34.67 22.22 -19.52
CA ARG A 418 -35.54 21.47 -20.42
C ARG A 418 -34.91 21.40 -21.82
N GLY A 419 -33.66 20.93 -21.88
CA GLY A 419 -32.92 20.76 -23.11
C GLY A 419 -33.18 19.44 -23.83
N ASP A 420 -32.24 19.11 -24.73
CA ASP A 420 -32.30 17.84 -25.47
C ASP A 420 -31.84 16.64 -24.63
N GLY A 421 -31.34 16.90 -23.42
CA GLY A 421 -30.78 15.86 -22.56
C GLY A 421 -29.43 15.35 -23.06
N ILE A 422 -28.82 14.49 -22.26
CA ILE A 422 -27.46 13.97 -22.46
C ILE A 422 -27.54 12.42 -22.47
N PRO A 423 -26.96 11.74 -23.47
CA PRO A 423 -26.86 10.30 -23.48
C PRO A 423 -26.07 9.76 -22.28
N SER A 424 -26.50 8.65 -21.70
CA SER A 424 -25.91 8.09 -20.46
C SER A 424 -24.43 7.77 -20.57
N GLU A 425 -23.96 7.41 -21.76
CA GLU A 425 -22.55 7.11 -22.06
C GLU A 425 -21.62 8.31 -21.90
N HIS A 426 -22.16 9.55 -22.01
CA HIS A 426 -21.41 10.77 -21.85
C HIS A 426 -21.39 11.31 -20.41
N LEU A 427 -22.34 10.90 -19.56
CA LEU A 427 -22.50 11.45 -18.20
C LEU A 427 -21.21 11.32 -17.36
N PRO A 428 -20.49 10.19 -17.31
CA PRO A 428 -19.27 10.06 -16.53
C PRO A 428 -18.14 10.99 -16.99
N ARG A 429 -18.16 11.39 -18.26
CA ARG A 429 -17.10 12.15 -18.90
C ARG A 429 -17.32 13.65 -18.92
N LEU A 430 -18.51 14.12 -18.56
CA LEU A 430 -18.86 15.56 -18.63
C LEU A 430 -17.98 16.47 -17.78
N THR A 431 -17.35 15.93 -16.74
CA THR A 431 -16.42 16.65 -15.88
C THR A 431 -14.96 16.53 -16.31
N GLU A 432 -14.66 15.82 -17.40
CA GLU A 432 -13.33 15.80 -18.01
C GLU A 432 -13.03 17.16 -18.65
N ARG A 433 -11.78 17.60 -18.59
CA ARG A 433 -11.33 18.88 -19.19
C ARG A 433 -11.48 18.83 -20.70
N PHE A 434 -12.03 19.91 -21.30
CA PHE A 434 -12.28 20.04 -22.74
C PHE A 434 -13.28 19.04 -23.33
N TYR A 435 -13.92 18.22 -22.50
CA TYR A 435 -14.90 17.27 -23.00
C TYR A 435 -16.19 17.96 -23.43
N ARG A 436 -16.74 17.52 -24.57
CA ARG A 436 -17.99 18.02 -25.17
C ARG A 436 -18.70 16.86 -25.85
N VAL A 437 -20.02 16.76 -25.64
CA VAL A 437 -20.86 15.76 -26.30
C VAL A 437 -20.93 16.03 -27.83
N ASP A 438 -21.15 17.31 -28.18
CA ASP A 438 -21.10 17.81 -29.56
C ASP A 438 -20.15 19.00 -29.64
N THR A 439 -19.01 18.79 -30.30
CA THR A 439 -17.95 19.81 -30.43
C THR A 439 -18.35 20.99 -31.33
N ALA A 440 -19.12 20.74 -32.38
CA ALA A 440 -19.54 21.79 -33.33
C ALA A 440 -20.57 22.73 -32.67
N ARG A 441 -21.66 22.17 -32.17
CA ARG A 441 -22.70 22.93 -31.47
C ARG A 441 -22.18 23.66 -30.23
N SER A 442 -21.29 23.02 -29.48
CA SER A 442 -20.70 23.63 -28.27
C SER A 442 -19.79 24.81 -28.62
N ARG A 443 -19.08 24.80 -29.78
CA ARG A 443 -18.29 25.92 -30.23
C ARG A 443 -19.17 27.09 -30.64
N GLU A 444 -20.25 26.84 -31.36
CA GLU A 444 -21.23 27.88 -31.74
C GLU A 444 -21.83 28.58 -30.53
N LEU A 445 -22.11 27.82 -29.45
CA LEU A 445 -22.66 28.33 -28.18
C LEU A 445 -21.57 28.94 -27.27
N GLY A 446 -20.30 28.98 -27.71
CA GLY A 446 -19.19 29.60 -26.98
C GLY A 446 -18.76 28.80 -25.73
N GLY A 447 -18.97 27.49 -25.74
CA GLY A 447 -18.50 26.59 -24.66
C GLY A 447 -16.99 26.39 -24.72
N THR A 448 -16.31 26.40 -23.58
CA THR A 448 -14.87 26.12 -23.46
C THR A 448 -14.58 24.63 -23.20
N GLY A 449 -15.56 23.90 -22.65
CA GLY A 449 -15.39 22.52 -22.16
C GLY A 449 -14.63 22.45 -20.83
N LEU A 450 -14.44 23.59 -20.15
CA LEU A 450 -13.76 23.66 -18.86
C LEU A 450 -14.75 23.91 -17.69
N GLY A 451 -15.92 24.47 -17.95
CA GLY A 451 -16.85 24.89 -16.89
C GLY A 451 -17.24 23.78 -15.90
N LEU A 452 -17.60 22.57 -16.39
CA LEU A 452 -17.93 21.44 -15.50
C LEU A 452 -16.71 20.83 -14.81
N ALA A 453 -15.53 20.91 -15.42
CA ALA A 453 -14.28 20.53 -14.75
C ALA A 453 -13.97 21.50 -13.60
N ILE A 454 -14.15 22.81 -13.81
CA ILE A 454 -14.02 23.83 -12.75
C ILE A 454 -15.01 23.55 -11.62
N VAL A 455 -16.27 23.28 -11.93
CA VAL A 455 -17.31 22.91 -10.94
C VAL A 455 -16.86 21.73 -10.10
N LYS A 456 -16.34 20.67 -10.73
CA LYS A 456 -15.86 19.48 -10.03
C LYS A 456 -14.71 19.80 -9.06
N HIS A 457 -13.68 20.54 -9.51
CA HIS A 457 -12.52 20.87 -8.69
C HIS A 457 -12.90 21.81 -7.52
N ILE A 458 -13.77 22.80 -7.73
CA ILE A 458 -14.30 23.65 -6.67
C ILE A 458 -15.04 22.78 -5.65
N LEU A 459 -15.94 21.90 -6.07
CA LEU A 459 -16.69 21.03 -5.17
C LEU A 459 -15.78 20.07 -4.40
N ASN A 460 -14.76 19.52 -5.03
CA ASN A 460 -13.75 18.70 -4.34
C ASN A 460 -13.08 19.47 -3.21
N ARG A 461 -12.63 20.71 -3.49
CA ARG A 461 -12.05 21.60 -2.48
C ARG A 461 -13.01 21.88 -1.33
N HIS A 462 -14.31 22.05 -1.63
CA HIS A 462 -15.38 22.27 -0.64
C HIS A 462 -15.87 20.97 0.02
N ARG A 463 -15.26 19.81 -0.30
CA ARG A 463 -15.71 18.48 0.13
C ARG A 463 -17.18 18.24 -0.19
N GLY A 464 -17.66 18.83 -1.27
CA GLY A 464 -18.99 18.67 -1.83
C GLY A 464 -19.05 17.52 -2.85
N ARG A 465 -20.22 17.39 -3.48
CA ARG A 465 -20.48 16.39 -4.53
C ARG A 465 -21.26 17.03 -5.67
N LEU A 466 -21.02 16.53 -6.89
CA LEU A 466 -21.81 16.81 -8.09
C LEU A 466 -22.52 15.54 -8.51
N GLU A 467 -23.83 15.64 -8.73
CA GLU A 467 -24.65 14.59 -9.32
C GLU A 467 -25.29 15.12 -10.60
N ILE A 468 -25.32 14.31 -11.64
CA ILE A 468 -25.86 14.69 -12.95
C ILE A 468 -26.92 13.66 -13.34
N ALA A 469 -28.14 14.09 -13.49
CA ALA A 469 -29.25 13.30 -13.99
C ALA A 469 -29.73 13.87 -15.31
N SER A 470 -29.85 13.08 -16.37
CA SER A 470 -30.33 13.55 -17.65
C SER A 470 -31.10 12.47 -18.39
N THR A 471 -32.14 12.88 -19.11
CA THR A 471 -32.95 12.01 -19.95
C THR A 471 -33.08 12.67 -21.31
N LEU A 472 -32.73 11.90 -22.37
CA LEU A 472 -32.83 12.37 -23.76
C LEU A 472 -34.26 12.86 -24.06
N GLY A 473 -34.35 14.02 -24.68
CA GLY A 473 -35.60 14.65 -25.05
C GLY A 473 -36.35 15.39 -23.93
N THR A 474 -35.88 15.26 -22.66
CA THR A 474 -36.55 15.85 -21.50
C THR A 474 -35.75 17.02 -20.90
N GLY A 475 -34.43 16.86 -20.76
CA GLY A 475 -33.54 17.84 -20.18
C GLY A 475 -32.53 17.26 -19.19
N SER A 476 -31.85 18.11 -18.43
CA SER A 476 -30.81 17.70 -17.49
C SER A 476 -30.99 18.42 -16.15
N THR A 477 -30.58 17.74 -15.08
CA THR A 477 -30.51 18.30 -13.72
C THR A 477 -29.11 18.10 -13.19
N PHE A 478 -28.46 19.21 -12.83
CA PHE A 478 -27.16 19.23 -12.17
C PHE A 478 -27.39 19.55 -10.70
N THR A 479 -27.04 18.64 -9.82
CA THR A 479 -27.22 18.78 -8.37
C THR A 479 -25.87 18.83 -7.67
N ILE A 480 -25.68 19.88 -6.87
CA ILE A 480 -24.51 20.02 -6.00
C ILE A 480 -24.92 19.84 -4.54
N TRP A 481 -24.01 19.24 -3.78
CA TRP A 481 -24.17 18.97 -2.36
C TRP A 481 -23.04 19.67 -1.62
N LEU A 482 -23.41 20.57 -0.68
CA LEU A 482 -22.47 21.33 0.12
C LEU A 482 -22.72 21.05 1.60
N ARG A 483 -21.66 21.00 2.40
CA ARG A 483 -21.76 20.76 3.83
C ARG A 483 -22.31 22.00 4.52
N ALA A 484 -23.44 21.87 5.22
CA ALA A 484 -24.02 22.94 6.04
C ALA A 484 -23.07 23.30 7.19
N GLY A 485 -22.90 24.56 7.47
CA GLY A 485 -22.31 25.06 8.69
C GLY A 485 -23.15 24.58 9.87
N ALA A 486 -22.51 24.14 10.97
CA ALA A 486 -23.26 23.82 12.17
C ALA A 486 -24.08 25.07 12.57
N THR A 487 -25.40 24.94 12.60
CA THR A 487 -26.26 25.95 13.20
C THR A 487 -25.89 25.99 14.67
N ASP A 488 -25.38 27.12 15.14
CA ASP A 488 -25.14 27.39 16.56
C ASP A 488 -26.51 27.46 17.25
N GLN A 489 -27.14 26.32 17.50
CA GLN A 489 -28.21 26.23 18.47
C GLN A 489 -27.57 26.26 19.85
N SER A 490 -27.14 27.45 20.29
CA SER A 490 -27.06 27.68 21.72
C SER A 490 -28.48 27.47 22.30
N PRO A 491 -28.65 26.53 23.23
CA PRO A 491 -29.89 26.46 23.94
C PRO A 491 -30.02 27.77 24.75
N LEU A 492 -31.01 28.59 24.37
CA LEU A 492 -31.48 29.65 25.25
C LEU A 492 -31.92 28.98 26.55
N SER A 493 -31.13 29.20 27.58
CA SER A 493 -31.40 28.88 28.98
C SER A 493 -32.61 29.62 29.49
#